data_dd9209ca10fdc77697d69d6197886df2
#
_entry.id   dd9209ca10fdc77697d69d6197886df2
#
_cell.length_a   1.000
_cell.length_b   1.000
_cell.length_c   1.000
_cell.angle_alpha   90.00
_cell.angle_beta   90.00
_cell.angle_gamma   90.00
#
_symmetry.space_group_name_H-M   'P 1'
#
loop_
_entity.id
_entity.type
_entity.pdbx_description
1 polymer ?
#
loop_
_entity_poly.entity_id
_entity_poly.type
_entity_poly.pdbx_seq_one_letter_code
_entity_poly.pdbx_strand_id
1 'polypeptide(L)'
;MKILPPTLREKKRYLALEVVSETHASRNQFLKELQYSIASLVGDVGLSESGLRLLYFDGRFAIVRCIPKKTWVVRAGIAAITDINKKRITVRVIGIGGTVRSVTEKYKDRKNYALP
;
A
#
# COMPACT_ATOMS: atom_id res chain seq x y z
N MET A 1 20.06 -23.88 -10.53
CA MET A 1 18.93 -23.14 -9.95
C MET A 1 17.65 -23.51 -10.67
N LYS A 2 16.67 -23.95 -9.92
CA LYS A 2 15.39 -24.32 -10.53
C LYS A 2 14.54 -23.07 -10.69
N ILE A 3 14.05 -22.84 -11.89
CA ILE A 3 13.09 -21.79 -12.16
C ILE A 3 11.70 -22.40 -12.08
N LEU A 4 10.87 -21.90 -11.17
CA LEU A 4 9.51 -22.36 -11.04
C LEU A 4 8.69 -21.92 -12.24
N PRO A 5 7.77 -22.78 -12.74
CA PRO A 5 6.82 -22.35 -13.75
C PRO A 5 6.00 -21.15 -13.27
N PRO A 6 5.52 -20.28 -14.15
CA PRO A 6 4.71 -19.13 -13.75
C PRO A 6 3.52 -19.49 -12.86
N THR A 7 2.92 -20.65 -13.07
CA THR A 7 1.79 -21.10 -12.27
C THR A 7 2.14 -21.47 -10.83
N LEU A 8 3.43 -21.74 -10.56
CA LEU A 8 3.92 -22.09 -9.23
C LEU A 8 4.66 -20.95 -8.55
N ARG A 9 4.85 -19.82 -9.25
CA ARG A 9 5.47 -18.65 -8.65
C ARG A 9 4.49 -17.97 -7.73
N GLU A 10 5.01 -17.43 -6.63
CA GLU A 10 4.23 -16.65 -5.71
C GLU A 10 3.66 -15.42 -6.40
N LYS A 11 2.34 -15.29 -6.33
CA LYS A 11 1.66 -14.13 -6.91
C LYS A 11 1.71 -12.97 -5.92
N LYS A 12 1.65 -11.76 -6.46
CA LYS A 12 1.61 -10.55 -5.65
C LYS A 12 0.38 -9.75 -6.01
N ARG A 13 -0.06 -8.92 -5.06
CA ARG A 13 -1.10 -7.91 -5.30
C ARG A 13 -0.51 -6.55 -5.05
N TYR A 14 -0.91 -5.61 -5.87
CA TYR A 14 -0.45 -4.23 -5.80
C TYR A 14 -1.66 -3.36 -5.50
N LEU A 15 -1.50 -2.50 -4.51
CA LEU A 15 -2.56 -1.58 -4.10
C LEU A 15 -2.10 -0.16 -4.38
N ALA A 16 -2.92 0.58 -5.10
CA ALA A 16 -2.71 2.01 -5.31
C ALA A 16 -3.42 2.76 -4.20
N LEU A 17 -2.71 3.65 -3.54
CA LEU A 17 -3.20 4.40 -2.38
C LEU A 17 -3.20 5.89 -2.70
N GLU A 18 -4.28 6.55 -2.32
CA GLU A 18 -4.36 8.01 -2.34
C GLU A 18 -4.11 8.49 -0.91
N VAL A 19 -3.21 9.44 -0.77
CA VAL A 19 -2.82 10.00 0.52
C VAL A 19 -3.20 11.48 0.57
N VAL A 20 -4.05 11.83 1.53
CA VAL A 20 -4.46 13.21 1.77
C VAL A 20 -3.95 13.59 3.15
N SER A 21 -3.06 14.56 3.22
CA SER A 21 -2.39 14.93 4.46
C SER A 21 -2.25 16.45 4.56
N GLU A 22 -2.30 16.95 5.81
CA GLU A 22 -2.06 18.36 6.10
C GLU A 22 -0.59 18.73 5.95
N THR A 23 0.31 17.76 6.04
CA THR A 23 1.74 17.97 5.88
C THR A 23 2.34 16.88 4.99
N HIS A 24 3.55 17.16 4.52
CA HIS A 24 4.27 16.16 3.73
C HIS A 24 4.98 15.19 4.68
N ALA A 25 4.49 13.96 4.72
CA ALA A 25 5.20 12.87 5.39
C ALA A 25 6.30 12.37 4.46
N SER A 26 7.43 11.96 5.04
CA SER A 26 8.48 11.32 4.25
C SER A 26 8.10 9.87 3.96
N ARG A 27 8.79 9.29 2.98
CA ARG A 27 8.60 7.86 2.66
C ARG A 27 8.81 6.99 3.90
N ASN A 28 9.85 7.26 4.67
CA ASN A 28 10.14 6.46 5.86
C ASN A 28 9.07 6.61 6.94
N GLN A 29 8.57 7.81 7.14
CA GLN A 29 7.50 8.06 8.11
C GLN A 29 6.22 7.33 7.70
N PHE A 30 5.86 7.40 6.43
CA PHE A 30 4.68 6.71 5.92
C PHE A 30 4.82 5.19 6.06
N LEU A 31 5.98 4.65 5.68
CA LEU A 31 6.23 3.21 5.78
C LEU A 31 6.16 2.72 7.23
N LYS A 32 6.78 3.46 8.16
CA LYS A 32 6.76 3.09 9.58
C LYS A 32 5.33 3.09 10.12
N GLU A 33 4.55 4.10 9.76
CA GLU A 33 3.16 4.19 10.22
C GLU A 33 2.33 3.04 9.66
N LEU A 34 2.52 2.71 8.39
CA LEU A 34 1.84 1.60 7.76
C LEU A 34 2.20 0.28 8.42
N GLN A 35 3.49 0.04 8.66
CA GLN A 35 3.96 -1.16 9.35
C GLN A 35 3.42 -1.24 10.77
N TYR A 36 3.44 -0.14 11.51
CA TYR A 36 2.90 -0.07 12.86
C TYR A 36 1.41 -0.39 12.88
N SER A 37 0.66 0.19 11.97
CA SER A 37 -0.79 -0.03 11.89
C SER A 37 -1.11 -1.50 11.62
N ILE A 38 -0.42 -2.12 10.69
CA ILE A 38 -0.63 -3.54 10.37
C ILE A 38 -0.21 -4.42 11.56
N ALA A 39 0.95 -4.13 12.15
CA ALA A 39 1.45 -4.91 13.28
C ALA A 39 0.54 -4.83 14.50
N SER A 40 -0.14 -3.69 14.70
CA SER A 40 -1.07 -3.56 15.81
C SER A 40 -2.33 -4.41 15.62
N LEU A 41 -2.65 -4.79 14.38
CA LEU A 41 -3.78 -5.67 14.09
C LEU A 41 -3.42 -7.16 14.14
N VAL A 42 -2.25 -7.53 13.62
CA VAL A 42 -1.89 -8.94 13.40
C VAL A 42 -0.54 -9.32 14.01
N GLY A 43 0.12 -8.41 14.70
CA GLY A 43 1.43 -8.66 15.30
C GLY A 43 2.56 -8.59 14.27
N ASP A 44 3.79 -8.66 14.77
CA ASP A 44 4.97 -8.60 13.92
C ASP A 44 5.06 -9.79 12.97
N VAL A 45 4.63 -10.96 13.43
CA VAL A 45 4.60 -12.16 12.57
C VAL A 45 3.61 -11.97 11.44
N GLY A 46 2.40 -11.46 11.73
CA GLY A 46 1.40 -11.20 10.70
C GLY A 46 1.86 -10.15 9.70
N LEU A 47 2.55 -9.12 10.18
CA LEU A 47 3.14 -8.12 9.29
C LEU A 47 4.16 -8.75 8.35
N SER A 48 5.06 -9.55 8.89
CA SER A 48 6.07 -10.26 8.08
C SER A 48 5.42 -11.17 7.05
N GLU A 49 4.40 -11.92 7.45
CA GLU A 49 3.68 -12.84 6.55
C GLU A 49 2.91 -12.13 5.46
N SER A 50 2.57 -10.85 5.66
CA SER A 50 1.83 -10.09 4.66
C SER A 50 2.63 -9.82 3.39
N GLY A 51 3.97 -9.87 3.51
CA GLY A 51 4.86 -9.55 2.40
C GLY A 51 4.78 -8.10 1.98
N LEU A 52 4.39 -7.22 2.89
CA LEU A 52 4.24 -5.79 2.63
C LEU A 52 5.53 -5.17 2.12
N ARG A 53 5.42 -4.41 1.04
CA ARG A 53 6.53 -3.64 0.52
C ARG A 53 6.01 -2.34 -0.08
N LEU A 54 6.62 -1.23 0.29
CA LEU A 54 6.29 0.07 -0.28
C LEU A 54 7.16 0.27 -1.52
N LEU A 55 6.51 0.35 -2.69
CA LEU A 55 7.21 0.46 -3.96
C LEU A 55 7.36 1.90 -4.44
N TYR A 56 6.38 2.74 -4.13
CA TYR A 56 6.36 4.12 -4.58
C TYR A 56 5.63 4.98 -3.55
N PHE A 57 6.13 6.20 -3.36
CA PHE A 57 5.49 7.18 -2.49
C PHE A 57 5.96 8.58 -2.87
N ASP A 58 5.01 9.47 -3.16
CA ASP A 58 5.32 10.86 -3.53
C ASP A 58 4.60 11.89 -2.63
N GLY A 59 4.01 11.43 -1.52
CA GLY A 59 3.27 12.30 -0.61
C GLY A 59 1.78 12.34 -0.87
N ARG A 60 1.33 12.05 -2.08
CA ARG A 60 -0.08 12.03 -2.47
C ARG A 60 -0.54 10.69 -2.97
N PHE A 61 0.39 9.90 -3.44
CA PHE A 61 0.11 8.61 -4.05
C PHE A 61 1.16 7.62 -3.61
N ALA A 62 0.72 6.39 -3.39
CA ALA A 62 1.62 5.33 -3.00
C ALA A 62 1.21 4.03 -3.67
N ILE A 63 2.17 3.14 -3.89
CA ILE A 63 1.92 1.79 -4.36
C ILE A 63 2.56 0.85 -3.35
N VAL A 64 1.76 -0.07 -2.82
CA VAL A 64 2.26 -1.12 -1.93
C VAL A 64 2.00 -2.48 -2.55
N ARG A 65 2.86 -3.44 -2.21
CA ARG A 65 2.76 -4.81 -2.67
C ARG A 65 2.56 -5.72 -1.47
N CYS A 66 1.74 -6.73 -1.63
CA CYS A 66 1.53 -7.74 -0.59
C CYS A 66 1.18 -9.09 -1.21
N ILE A 67 1.11 -10.11 -0.36
CA ILE A 67 0.67 -11.44 -0.77
C ILE A 67 -0.84 -11.42 -0.94
N PRO A 68 -1.41 -12.06 -1.99
CA PRO A 68 -2.85 -12.01 -2.25
C PRO A 68 -3.72 -12.42 -1.07
N LYS A 69 -3.32 -13.46 -0.36
CA LYS A 69 -4.08 -13.95 0.81
C LYS A 69 -4.11 -12.97 1.97
N LYS A 70 -3.18 -12.01 1.99
CA LYS A 70 -3.06 -11.04 3.09
C LYS A 70 -3.49 -9.64 2.69
N THR A 71 -4.14 -9.49 1.55
CA THR A 71 -4.64 -8.19 1.09
C THR A 71 -5.56 -7.56 2.11
N TRP A 72 -6.42 -8.35 2.77
CA TRP A 72 -7.35 -7.84 3.77
C TRP A 72 -6.63 -7.24 4.98
N VAL A 73 -5.49 -7.83 5.37
CA VAL A 73 -4.67 -7.33 6.49
C VAL A 73 -4.12 -5.94 6.15
N VAL A 74 -3.59 -5.80 4.95
CA VAL A 74 -3.01 -4.54 4.48
C VAL A 74 -4.09 -3.47 4.37
N ARG A 75 -5.25 -3.82 3.82
CA ARG A 75 -6.37 -2.88 3.71
C ARG A 75 -6.87 -2.43 5.07
N ALA A 76 -6.97 -3.34 6.02
CA ALA A 76 -7.40 -3.01 7.39
C ALA A 76 -6.38 -2.07 8.04
N GLY A 77 -5.08 -2.35 7.87
CA GLY A 77 -4.03 -1.48 8.40
C GLY A 77 -4.07 -0.08 7.80
N ILE A 78 -4.30 0.01 6.50
CA ILE A 78 -4.43 1.29 5.81
C ILE A 78 -5.62 2.08 6.36
N ALA A 79 -6.76 1.42 6.55
CA ALA A 79 -7.96 2.07 7.05
C ALA A 79 -7.80 2.58 8.48
N ALA A 80 -6.90 1.99 9.25
CA ALA A 80 -6.66 2.38 10.63
C ALA A 80 -5.71 3.57 10.79
N ILE A 81 -5.06 4.01 9.71
CA ILE A 81 -4.15 5.15 9.77
C ILE A 81 -4.98 6.43 9.81
N THR A 82 -4.80 7.23 10.87
CA THR A 82 -5.53 8.49 11.03
C THR A 82 -4.62 9.71 11.16
N ASP A 83 -3.35 9.49 11.54
CA ASP A 83 -2.42 10.58 11.72
C ASP A 83 -0.97 10.10 11.55
N ILE A 84 -0.11 11.04 11.17
CA ILE A 84 1.33 10.86 11.11
C ILE A 84 1.95 12.11 11.72
N ASN A 85 2.85 11.93 12.71
CA ASN A 85 3.51 13.04 13.39
C ASN A 85 2.52 14.06 13.97
N LYS A 86 1.42 13.54 14.56
CA LYS A 86 0.35 14.33 15.16
C LYS A 86 -0.42 15.18 14.15
N LYS A 87 -0.24 14.94 12.87
CA LYS A 87 -0.99 15.61 11.81
C LYS A 87 -1.95 14.62 11.16
N ARG A 88 -3.15 15.10 10.86
CA ARG A 88 -4.18 14.24 10.28
C ARG A 88 -3.79 13.80 8.88
N ILE A 89 -4.02 12.52 8.60
CA ILE A 89 -3.80 11.92 7.31
C ILE A 89 -4.94 10.97 6.99
N THR A 90 -5.34 10.93 5.74
CA THR A 90 -6.30 9.95 5.24
C THR A 90 -5.64 9.17 4.11
N VAL A 91 -5.69 7.85 4.21
CA VAL A 91 -5.13 6.97 3.17
C VAL A 91 -6.26 6.08 2.68
N ARG A 92 -6.46 6.07 1.37
CA ARG A 92 -7.52 5.27 0.74
C ARG A 92 -6.95 4.36 -0.33
N VAL A 93 -7.47 3.14 -0.41
CA VAL A 93 -7.15 2.24 -1.51
C VAL A 93 -8.01 2.65 -2.70
N ILE A 94 -7.38 3.07 -3.79
CA ILE A 94 -8.08 3.50 -5.00
C ILE A 94 -8.00 2.47 -6.13
N GLY A 95 -7.18 1.46 -5.97
CA GLY A 95 -7.11 0.40 -6.97
C GLY A 95 -6.31 -0.78 -6.47
N ILE A 96 -6.66 -1.96 -6.96
CA ILE A 96 -5.94 -3.19 -6.67
C ILE A 96 -5.72 -3.90 -8.01
N GLY A 97 -4.53 -4.42 -8.21
CA GLY A 97 -4.22 -5.14 -9.43
C GLY A 97 -3.13 -6.18 -9.23
N GLY A 98 -2.93 -7.00 -10.24
CA GLY A 98 -1.90 -8.04 -10.22
C GLY A 98 -0.54 -7.56 -10.70
N THR A 99 -0.44 -6.34 -11.20
CA THR A 99 0.81 -5.77 -11.69
C THR A 99 0.91 -4.30 -11.31
N VAL A 100 2.14 -3.80 -11.26
CA VAL A 100 2.39 -2.37 -11.03
C VAL A 100 1.74 -1.54 -12.14
N ARG A 101 1.83 -2.02 -13.37
CA ARG A 101 1.29 -1.31 -14.53
C ARG A 101 -0.21 -1.06 -14.40
N SER A 102 -0.98 -2.07 -13.99
CA SER A 102 -2.43 -1.93 -13.89
C SER A 102 -2.84 -0.91 -12.85
N VAL A 103 -2.18 -0.88 -11.69
CA VAL A 103 -2.50 0.11 -10.65
C VAL A 103 -2.01 1.50 -11.03
N THR A 104 -0.89 1.60 -11.76
CA THR A 104 -0.39 2.88 -12.24
C THR A 104 -1.36 3.50 -13.23
N GLU A 105 -1.93 2.71 -14.13
CA GLU A 105 -2.94 3.18 -15.07
C GLU A 105 -4.18 3.69 -14.34
N LYS A 106 -4.64 2.96 -13.33
CA LYS A 106 -5.78 3.41 -12.51
C LYS A 106 -5.48 4.74 -11.83
N TYR A 107 -4.24 4.92 -11.36
CA TYR A 107 -3.84 6.19 -10.76
C TYR A 107 -3.86 7.33 -11.77
N LYS A 108 -3.35 7.10 -12.96
CA LYS A 108 -3.35 8.12 -14.02
C LYS A 108 -4.76 8.57 -14.36
N ASP A 109 -5.68 7.63 -14.47
CA ASP A 109 -7.08 7.92 -14.74
C ASP A 109 -7.67 8.77 -13.62
N ARG A 110 -7.42 8.39 -12.37
CA ARG A 110 -7.92 9.14 -11.23
C ARG A 110 -7.31 10.52 -11.14
N LYS A 111 -6.02 10.65 -11.44
CA LYS A 111 -5.34 11.94 -11.44
C LYS A 111 -5.91 12.86 -12.50
N ASN A 112 -6.18 12.34 -13.69
CA ASN A 112 -6.80 13.10 -14.77
C ASN A 112 -8.21 13.52 -14.39
N TYR A 113 -8.93 12.66 -13.69
CA TYR A 113 -10.28 12.93 -13.23
C TYR A 113 -10.31 14.00 -12.13
N ALA A 114 -9.29 14.04 -11.29
CA ALA A 114 -9.21 14.99 -10.18
C ALA A 114 -8.75 16.38 -10.61
N LEU A 115 -8.23 16.53 -11.82
CA LEU A 115 -7.84 17.83 -12.33
C LEU A 115 -9.07 18.62 -12.75
N PRO A 116 -9.21 19.85 -12.24
CA PRO A 116 -10.31 20.70 -12.64
C PRO A 116 -10.19 21.11 -14.11
#